data_39afdad8a7d7d5b9da68fa8ef54613c1
#
_entry.id   39afdad8a7d7d5b9da68fa8ef54613c1
#
_cell.length_a   1.000
_cell.length_b   1.000
_cell.length_c   1.000
_cell.angle_alpha   90.00
_cell.angle_beta   90.00
_cell.angle_gamma   90.00
#
_symmetry.space_group_name_H-M   'P 1'
#
loop_
_entity.id
_entity.type
_entity.pdbx_description
1 polymer ?
#
loop_
_entity_poly.entity_id
_entity_poly.type
_entity_poly.pdbx_seq_one_letter_code
_entity_poly.pdbx_strand_id
1 'polypeptide(L)' 'MNEFIEKFKEALDIEGEYDLTVELEDFKEWDSMGYISIMSMIDEEYGKEVNADQLKACKTLADLYELVSK' A
#
# COMPACT_ATOMS: atom_id res chain seq x y z
N MET A 1 -8.85 -4.08 -9.10
CA MET A 1 -8.72 -2.90 -8.22
C MET A 1 -9.12 -3.18 -6.79
N ASN A 2 -10.31 -3.76 -6.61
CA ASN A 2 -10.76 -4.07 -5.25
C ASN A 2 -9.85 -5.03 -4.52
N GLU A 3 -9.27 -5.97 -5.25
CA GLU A 3 -8.34 -6.92 -4.64
C GLU A 3 -7.11 -6.23 -4.04
N PHE A 4 -6.60 -5.22 -4.73
CA PHE A 4 -5.44 -4.50 -4.23
C PHE A 4 -5.79 -3.76 -2.93
N ILE A 5 -6.97 -3.13 -2.90
CA ILE A 5 -7.43 -2.41 -1.72
C ILE A 5 -7.59 -3.38 -0.55
N GLU A 6 -8.16 -4.56 -0.80
CA GLU A 6 -8.32 -5.57 0.24
C GLU A 6 -6.98 -6.04 0.78
N LYS A 7 -6.02 -6.30 -0.10
CA LYS A 7 -4.68 -6.72 0.32
C LYS A 7 -3.97 -5.63 1.10
N PHE A 8 -4.16 -4.37 0.69
CA PHE A 8 -3.60 -3.23 1.38
C PHE A 8 -4.14 -3.14 2.81
N LYS A 9 -5.45 -3.29 2.95
CA LYS A 9 -6.10 -3.26 4.27
C LYS A 9 -5.62 -4.39 5.16
N GLU A 10 -5.51 -5.59 4.60
CA GLU A 10 -5.03 -6.75 5.35
C GLU A 10 -3.58 -6.54 5.82
N ALA A 11 -2.75 -6.01 4.96
CA ALA A 11 -1.34 -5.79 5.29
C ALA A 11 -1.18 -4.81 6.45
N LEU A 12 -2.01 -3.79 6.50
CA LEU A 12 -1.96 -2.79 7.56
C LEU A 12 -2.89 -3.11 8.73
N ASP A 13 -3.67 -4.18 8.62
CA ASP A 13 -4.64 -4.59 9.63
C ASP A 13 -5.60 -3.45 9.95
N ILE A 14 -6.16 -2.86 8.92
CA ILE A 14 -7.13 -1.77 9.05
C ILE A 14 -8.47 -2.17 8.48
N GLU A 15 -9.51 -1.53 8.95
CA GLU A 15 -10.87 -1.78 8.50
C GLU A 15 -11.45 -0.51 7.88
N GLY A 16 -12.54 -0.68 7.15
CA GLY A 16 -13.21 0.43 6.49
C GLY A 16 -13.21 0.27 5.00
N GLU A 17 -13.87 1.18 4.32
CA GLU A 17 -13.91 1.19 2.87
C GLU A 17 -13.12 2.37 2.34
N TYR A 18 -12.24 2.09 1.41
CA TYR A 18 -11.36 3.09 0.82
C TYR A 18 -11.34 2.91 -0.69
N ASP A 19 -11.01 3.97 -1.40
CA ASP A 19 -10.81 3.89 -2.83
C ASP A 19 -9.39 4.35 -3.16
N LEU A 20 -9.06 4.42 -4.44
CA LEU A 20 -7.71 4.76 -4.85
C LEU A 20 -7.36 6.23 -4.67
N THR A 21 -8.34 7.06 -4.34
CA THR A 21 -8.11 8.50 -4.14
C THR A 21 -7.73 8.83 -2.70
N VAL A 22 -7.80 7.84 -1.80
CA VAL A 22 -7.47 8.07 -0.39
C VAL A 22 -5.99 8.42 -0.27
N GLU A 23 -5.69 9.36 0.62
CA GLU A 23 -4.31 9.75 0.87
C GLU A 23 -3.68 8.82 1.89
N LEU A 24 -2.50 8.31 1.55
CA LEU A 24 -1.81 7.35 2.41
C LEU A 24 -1.43 7.96 3.77
N GLU A 25 -1.13 9.26 3.77
CA GLU A 25 -0.79 9.96 5.00
C GLU A 25 -1.92 10.02 6.01
N ASP A 26 -3.16 9.81 5.57
CA ASP A 26 -4.31 9.78 6.46
C ASP A 26 -4.35 8.53 7.33
N PHE A 27 -3.59 7.52 6.98
CA PHE A 27 -3.52 6.28 7.76
C PHE A 27 -2.45 6.40 8.84
N LYS A 28 -2.83 6.09 10.08
CA LYS A 28 -1.88 6.07 11.19
C LYS A 28 -0.83 4.99 10.99
N GLU A 29 -1.23 3.94 10.30
CA GLU A 29 -0.38 2.79 10.04
C GLU A 29 0.65 3.03 8.95
N TRP A 30 0.58 4.17 8.27
CA TRP A 30 1.50 4.49 7.20
C TRP A 30 2.80 5.08 7.76
N ASP A 31 3.59 4.21 8.37
CA ASP A 31 4.87 4.54 8.98
C ASP A 31 5.87 3.42 8.64
N SER A 32 7.01 3.40 9.33
CA SER A 32 8.06 2.40 9.08
C SER A 32 7.53 0.97 9.14
N MET A 33 6.69 0.69 10.13
CA MET A 33 6.11 -0.64 10.29
C MET A 33 5.16 -0.95 9.15
N GLY A 34 4.33 0.01 8.76
CA GLY A 34 3.41 -0.14 7.66
C GLY A 34 4.14 -0.37 6.35
N TYR A 35 5.24 0.33 6.14
CA TYR A 35 6.06 0.15 4.94
C TYR A 35 6.56 -1.28 4.82
N ILE A 36 7.04 -1.85 5.92
CA ILE A 36 7.52 -3.23 5.93
C ILE A 36 6.39 -4.19 5.55
N SER A 37 5.22 -4.00 6.14
CA SER A 37 4.06 -4.84 5.84
C SER A 37 3.66 -4.74 4.37
N ILE A 38 3.63 -3.53 3.83
CA ILE A 38 3.26 -3.32 2.43
C ILE A 38 4.31 -3.88 1.49
N MET A 39 5.59 -3.70 1.81
CA MET A 39 6.67 -4.28 0.99
C MET A 39 6.56 -5.79 0.92
N SER A 40 6.30 -6.43 2.07
CA SER A 40 6.08 -7.88 2.11
C SER A 40 4.88 -8.29 1.28
N MET A 41 3.80 -7.57 1.41
CA MET A 41 2.58 -7.88 0.66
C MET A 41 2.82 -7.78 -0.84
N ILE A 42 3.49 -6.73 -1.28
CA ILE A 42 3.76 -6.54 -2.70
C ILE A 42 4.66 -7.65 -3.23
N ASP A 43 5.67 -8.04 -2.45
CA ASP A 43 6.55 -9.13 -2.85
C ASP A 43 5.79 -10.45 -2.98
N GLU A 44 4.95 -10.77 -1.99
CA GLU A 44 4.23 -12.03 -1.97
C GLU A 44 3.10 -12.10 -3.00
N GLU A 45 2.37 -11.01 -3.16
CA GLU A 45 1.17 -11.01 -4.00
C GLU A 45 1.44 -10.61 -5.44
N TYR A 46 2.42 -9.77 -5.67
CA TYR A 46 2.71 -9.22 -7.01
C TYR A 46 4.10 -9.58 -7.52
N GLY A 47 4.91 -10.18 -6.67
CA GLY A 47 6.25 -10.59 -7.07
C GLY A 47 7.17 -9.43 -7.44
N LYS A 48 6.95 -8.28 -6.83
CA LYS A 48 7.74 -7.08 -7.10
C LYS A 48 8.47 -6.63 -5.86
N GLU A 49 9.63 -6.04 -6.06
CA GLU A 49 10.41 -5.46 -4.98
C GLU A 49 10.27 -3.94 -4.99
N VAL A 50 9.88 -3.40 -3.86
CA VAL A 50 9.81 -1.95 -3.67
C VAL A 50 10.54 -1.63 -2.37
N ASN A 51 11.00 -0.39 -2.24
CA ASN A 51 11.67 0.05 -1.02
C ASN A 51 10.87 1.14 -0.33
N ALA A 52 11.29 1.49 0.89
CA ALA A 52 10.58 2.49 1.68
C ALA A 52 10.54 3.86 1.00
N ASP A 53 11.62 4.22 0.30
CA ASP A 53 11.66 5.49 -0.40
C ASP A 53 10.60 5.58 -1.48
N GLN A 54 10.37 4.48 -2.19
CA GLN A 54 9.31 4.42 -3.21
C GLN A 54 7.93 4.57 -2.57
N LEU A 55 7.74 3.95 -1.41
CA LEU A 55 6.48 4.06 -0.69
C LEU A 55 6.24 5.47 -0.17
N LYS A 56 7.29 6.11 0.33
CA LYS A 56 7.20 7.49 0.81
C LYS A 56 6.85 8.47 -0.31
N ALA A 57 7.26 8.16 -1.53
CA ALA A 57 6.95 9.00 -2.68
C ALA A 57 5.50 8.89 -3.10
N CYS A 58 4.81 7.84 -2.68
CA CYS A 58 3.39 7.68 -3.00
C CYS A 58 2.54 8.55 -2.10
N LYS A 59 1.62 9.29 -2.68
CA LYS A 59 0.72 10.16 -1.92
C LYS A 59 -0.65 9.54 -1.73
N THR A 60 -1.13 8.84 -2.76
CA THR A 60 -2.45 8.21 -2.73
C THR A 60 -2.31 6.72 -2.96
N LEU A 61 -3.38 6.00 -2.68
CA LEU A 61 -3.42 4.57 -2.93
C LEU A 61 -3.27 4.28 -4.44
N ALA A 62 -3.75 5.18 -5.29
CA ALA A 62 -3.58 5.06 -6.73
C ALA A 62 -2.10 5.07 -7.12
N ASP A 63 -1.30 5.92 -6.48
CA ASP A 63 0.14 5.97 -6.72
C ASP A 63 0.78 4.64 -6.37
N LEU A 64 0.36 4.06 -5.25
CA LEU A 64 0.88 2.78 -4.82
C LEU A 64 0.47 1.67 -5.79
N TYR A 65 -0.76 1.70 -6.25
CA TYR A 65 -1.26 0.73 -7.21
C TYR A 65 -0.47 0.79 -8.52
N GLU A 66 -0.17 2.00 -8.99
CA GLU A 66 0.66 2.17 -10.19
C GLU A 66 2.04 1.57 -10.01
N LEU A 67 2.59 1.73 -8.82
CA LEU A 67 3.92 1.19 -8.50
C LEU A 67 3.95 -0.33 -8.64
N VAL A 68 2.89 -1.01 -8.23
CA VAL A 68 2.85 -2.48 -8.29
C VAL A 68 2.38 -3.01 -9.64
N SER A 69 1.72 -2.20 -10.45
CA SER A 69 1.18 -2.66 -11.73
C SER A 69 2.14 -2.45 -12.90
N LYS A 70 3.28 -1.84 -12.68
CA LYS A 70 4.29 -1.63 -13.73
C LYS A 70 5.29 -2.77 -13.86
#